data_990f6239d661e0f75e84f5c8d623136b
#
_entry.id   990f6239d661e0f75e84f5c8d623136b
#
_cell.length_a   1.000
_cell.length_b   1.000
_cell.length_c   1.000
_cell.angle_alpha   90.00
_cell.angle_beta   90.00
_cell.angle_gamma   90.00
#
_symmetry.space_group_name_H-M   'P 1'
#
loop_
_entity.id
_entity.type
_entity.pdbx_description
1 polymer ?
#
loop_
_entity_poly.entity_id
_entity_poly.type
_entity_poly.pdbx_seq_one_letter_code
_entity_poly.pdbx_strand_id
1 'polypeptide(L)'
;MGDLQQVSALALNAGLDMDMVGEGYLTTLKKSLKEGKVTQKQIDDACRRILEAKYKLGLFDDPYRYCKSARAAAEVLSADKKAAAREFATKSFVLLKNNNQVLPLKKTNSIALVGPLADNKSNMLGTWAVSGNSELAIPVLQGLKNAGASNILYAKGANISDDTLYAKKINVFGTRIDIDKRSAQEMLDEAVAVANRADIIVAVIGEASEMSGESSSRSRIDIPESQINLIKALKQTGKPLVLVIMSGRPLTL
;
A
#
# COMPACT_ATOMS: atom_id res chain seq x y z
N MET A 1 3.55 13.21 28.34
CA MET A 1 2.77 14.36 27.81
C MET A 1 1.79 14.80 28.88
N GLY A 2 1.41 16.06 28.94
CA GLY A 2 0.41 16.57 29.88
C GLY A 2 -1.01 16.15 29.53
N ASP A 3 -1.98 16.73 30.25
CA ASP A 3 -3.39 16.56 29.95
C ASP A 3 -3.80 17.27 28.64
N LEU A 4 -5.02 17.03 28.18
CA LEU A 4 -5.52 17.59 26.92
C LEU A 4 -5.47 19.13 26.89
N GLN A 5 -5.67 19.77 28.04
CA GLN A 5 -5.59 21.25 28.15
C GLN A 5 -4.16 21.75 27.91
N GLN A 6 -3.16 21.09 28.52
CA GLN A 6 -1.75 21.45 28.34
C GLN A 6 -1.30 21.23 26.89
N VAL A 7 -1.68 20.08 26.31
CA VAL A 7 -1.35 19.75 24.92
C VAL A 7 -1.94 20.80 23.96
N SER A 8 -3.21 21.16 24.14
CA SER A 8 -3.91 22.14 23.29
C SER A 8 -3.31 23.54 23.42
N ALA A 9 -2.96 23.96 24.63
CA ALA A 9 -2.32 25.26 24.86
C ALA A 9 -0.95 25.32 24.21
N LEU A 10 -0.12 24.26 24.35
CA LEU A 10 1.19 24.16 23.71
C LEU A 10 1.07 24.17 22.17
N ALA A 11 0.10 23.44 21.62
CA ALA A 11 -0.12 23.40 20.18
C ALA A 11 -0.49 24.78 19.60
N LEU A 12 -1.43 25.49 20.24
CA LEU A 12 -1.80 26.84 19.83
C LEU A 12 -0.62 27.82 19.96
N ASN A 13 0.13 27.75 21.05
CA ASN A 13 1.33 28.57 21.27
C ASN A 13 2.43 28.29 20.22
N ALA A 14 2.51 27.04 19.73
CA ALA A 14 3.43 26.65 18.67
C ALA A 14 2.92 27.05 17.26
N GLY A 15 1.71 27.60 17.12
CA GLY A 15 1.15 28.10 15.87
C GLY A 15 0.25 27.10 15.12
N LEU A 16 -0.23 26.06 15.79
CA LEU A 16 -1.25 25.17 15.21
C LEU A 16 -2.61 25.90 15.19
N ASP A 17 -3.20 26.06 14.02
CA ASP A 17 -4.42 26.87 13.82
C ASP A 17 -5.70 26.09 14.03
N MET A 18 -5.68 24.79 13.82
CA MET A 18 -6.88 23.94 13.88
C MET A 18 -6.54 22.56 14.44
N ASP A 19 -7.33 22.12 15.41
CA ASP A 19 -7.27 20.79 15.99
C ASP A 19 -8.16 19.84 15.17
N MET A 20 -7.56 18.82 14.59
CA MET A 20 -8.26 17.83 13.80
C MET A 20 -8.64 16.63 14.67
N VAL A 21 -9.95 16.49 14.99
CA VAL A 21 -10.57 15.35 15.71
C VAL A 21 -10.21 15.26 17.20
N GLY A 22 -9.16 15.94 17.68
CA GLY A 22 -8.71 15.86 19.09
C GLY A 22 -9.65 16.52 20.10
N GLU A 23 -10.54 17.39 19.63
CA GLU A 23 -11.49 18.18 20.44
C GLU A 23 -10.84 19.06 21.54
N GLY A 24 -9.53 19.13 21.57
CA GLY A 24 -8.80 19.86 22.60
C GLY A 24 -9.05 21.34 22.55
N TYR A 25 -9.07 21.95 21.36
CA TYR A 25 -9.40 23.38 21.21
C TYR A 25 -10.83 23.67 21.60
N LEU A 26 -11.78 22.85 21.17
CA LEU A 26 -13.19 23.01 21.48
C LEU A 26 -13.49 22.95 22.99
N THR A 27 -12.85 21.98 23.67
CA THR A 27 -13.17 21.65 25.06
C THR A 27 -12.33 22.40 26.09
N THR A 28 -11.11 22.84 25.73
CA THR A 28 -10.14 23.34 26.73
C THR A 28 -9.67 24.77 26.54
N LEU A 29 -9.73 25.37 25.32
CA LEU A 29 -9.16 26.72 25.10
C LEU A 29 -9.86 27.81 25.93
N LYS A 30 -11.17 27.71 26.17
CA LYS A 30 -11.88 28.67 27.03
C LYS A 30 -11.31 28.69 28.46
N LYS A 31 -10.95 27.52 28.99
CA LYS A 31 -10.31 27.40 30.31
C LYS A 31 -8.88 27.90 30.26
N SER A 32 -8.13 27.55 29.23
CA SER A 32 -6.74 27.99 29.03
C SER A 32 -6.61 29.50 28.91
N LEU A 33 -7.57 30.15 28.25
CA LEU A 33 -7.63 31.60 28.16
C LEU A 33 -7.88 32.27 29.55
N LYS A 34 -8.82 31.73 30.35
CA LYS A 34 -9.08 32.21 31.70
C LYS A 34 -7.88 32.06 32.63
N GLU A 35 -7.09 30.99 32.43
CA GLU A 35 -5.89 30.71 33.23
C GLU A 35 -4.61 31.36 32.67
N GLY A 36 -4.73 32.16 31.60
CA GLY A 36 -3.58 32.86 31.00
C GLY A 36 -2.56 31.92 30.28
N LYS A 37 -2.93 30.67 29.99
CA LYS A 37 -2.09 29.72 29.26
C LYS A 37 -2.00 30.01 27.77
N VAL A 38 -3.03 30.68 27.23
CA VAL A 38 -3.11 31.20 25.87
C VAL A 38 -3.73 32.60 25.91
N THR A 39 -3.53 33.41 24.87
CA THR A 39 -4.07 34.76 24.75
C THR A 39 -5.21 34.79 23.74
N GLN A 40 -6.12 35.76 23.89
CA GLN A 40 -7.17 36.02 22.90
C GLN A 40 -6.58 36.27 21.51
N LYS A 41 -5.48 37.03 21.45
CA LYS A 41 -4.77 37.30 20.18
C LYS A 41 -4.36 36.07 19.45
N GLN A 42 -3.85 35.04 20.15
CA GLN A 42 -3.45 33.76 19.50
C GLN A 42 -4.65 33.01 18.93
N ILE A 43 -5.79 33.02 19.65
CA ILE A 43 -7.03 32.41 19.17
C ILE A 43 -7.53 33.15 17.93
N ASP A 44 -7.55 34.50 17.98
CA ASP A 44 -8.02 35.34 16.87
C ASP A 44 -7.11 35.17 15.63
N ASP A 45 -5.80 35.09 15.81
CA ASP A 45 -4.83 34.90 14.72
C ASP A 45 -5.02 33.53 14.07
N ALA A 46 -5.22 32.46 14.84
CA ALA A 46 -5.50 31.13 14.33
C ALA A 46 -6.82 31.11 13.54
N CYS A 47 -7.87 31.66 14.10
CA CYS A 47 -9.19 31.82 13.43
C CYS A 47 -9.07 32.61 12.12
N ARG A 48 -8.33 33.73 12.14
CA ARG A 48 -8.13 34.59 10.96
C ARG A 48 -7.46 33.83 9.83
N ARG A 49 -6.39 33.06 10.10
CA ARG A 49 -5.70 32.28 9.06
C ARG A 49 -6.62 31.25 8.40
N ILE A 50 -7.49 30.59 9.17
CA ILE A 50 -8.49 29.67 8.62
C ILE A 50 -9.52 30.42 7.76
N LEU A 51 -10.01 31.57 8.24
CA LEU A 51 -10.97 32.39 7.49
C LEU A 51 -10.37 32.96 6.21
N GLU A 52 -9.12 33.42 6.24
CA GLU A 52 -8.38 33.86 5.05
C GLU A 52 -8.23 32.76 4.01
N ALA A 53 -7.92 31.53 4.44
CA ALA A 53 -7.85 30.39 3.53
C ALA A 53 -9.22 30.12 2.87
N LYS A 54 -10.30 30.12 3.64
CA LYS A 54 -11.66 29.98 3.11
C LYS A 54 -12.02 31.10 2.14
N TYR A 55 -11.66 32.35 2.46
CA TYR A 55 -11.88 33.48 1.59
C TYR A 55 -11.15 33.37 0.26
N LYS A 56 -9.83 33.07 0.31
CA LYS A 56 -9.01 32.87 -0.89
C LYS A 56 -9.52 31.71 -1.77
N LEU A 57 -10.12 30.71 -1.15
CA LEU A 57 -10.78 29.61 -1.86
C LEU A 57 -12.16 29.98 -2.42
N GLY A 58 -12.69 31.18 -2.10
CA GLY A 58 -14.02 31.65 -2.52
C GLY A 58 -15.18 30.90 -1.89
N LEU A 59 -14.98 30.30 -0.70
CA LEU A 59 -16.00 29.49 -0.03
C LEU A 59 -17.09 30.34 0.65
N PHE A 60 -16.87 31.66 0.81
CA PHE A 60 -17.88 32.59 1.28
C PHE A 60 -18.87 32.99 0.18
N ASP A 61 -18.43 32.97 -1.08
CA ASP A 61 -19.30 33.27 -2.23
C ASP A 61 -20.08 32.01 -2.66
N ASP A 62 -19.40 30.84 -2.68
CA ASP A 62 -20.02 29.57 -2.98
C ASP A 62 -19.30 28.44 -2.20
N PRO A 63 -19.88 27.99 -1.07
CA PRO A 63 -19.27 26.94 -0.24
C PRO A 63 -19.19 25.58 -0.94
N TYR A 64 -19.96 25.37 -2.00
CA TYR A 64 -20.02 24.12 -2.77
C TYR A 64 -19.29 24.17 -4.12
N ARG A 65 -18.56 25.25 -4.42
CA ARG A 65 -17.88 25.46 -5.71
C ARG A 65 -16.96 24.30 -6.15
N TYR A 66 -16.42 23.56 -5.21
CA TYR A 66 -15.57 22.39 -5.45
C TYR A 66 -16.33 21.06 -5.45
N CYS A 67 -17.59 21.05 -5.06
CA CYS A 67 -18.45 19.87 -4.97
C CYS A 67 -19.17 19.63 -6.31
N LYS A 68 -18.44 19.13 -7.30
CA LYS A 68 -18.99 18.82 -8.63
C LYS A 68 -18.97 17.32 -8.84
N SER A 69 -20.12 16.65 -8.68
CA SER A 69 -20.25 15.20 -8.81
C SER A 69 -19.79 14.68 -10.19
N ALA A 70 -20.01 15.45 -11.25
CA ALA A 70 -19.57 15.11 -12.60
C ALA A 70 -18.04 15.05 -12.75
N ARG A 71 -17.26 15.74 -11.90
CA ARG A 71 -15.80 15.68 -11.94
C ARG A 71 -15.25 14.30 -11.66
N ALA A 72 -15.86 13.56 -10.75
CA ALA A 72 -15.40 12.22 -10.41
C ALA A 72 -15.40 11.30 -11.64
N ALA A 73 -16.46 11.33 -12.43
CA ALA A 73 -16.57 10.54 -13.64
C ALA A 73 -15.57 10.95 -14.75
N ALA A 74 -15.25 12.25 -14.82
CA ALA A 74 -14.33 12.78 -15.84
C ALA A 74 -12.86 12.63 -15.46
N GLU A 75 -12.54 12.72 -14.17
CA GLU A 75 -11.16 12.83 -13.70
C GLU A 75 -10.61 11.57 -13.02
N VAL A 76 -11.45 10.80 -12.30
CA VAL A 76 -10.96 9.61 -11.60
C VAL A 76 -10.62 8.53 -12.62
N LEU A 77 -9.38 8.04 -12.57
CA LEU A 77 -8.86 7.01 -13.50
C LEU A 77 -8.99 7.37 -14.99
N SER A 78 -8.96 8.66 -15.33
CA SER A 78 -8.86 9.10 -16.73
C SER A 78 -7.62 8.52 -17.41
N ALA A 79 -7.60 8.48 -18.74
CA ALA A 79 -6.52 7.85 -19.51
C ALA A 79 -5.15 8.46 -19.22
N ASP A 80 -5.08 9.79 -19.11
CA ASP A 80 -3.87 10.53 -18.76
C ASP A 80 -3.35 10.19 -17.35
N LYS A 81 -4.24 10.08 -16.37
CA LYS A 81 -3.88 9.71 -14.99
C LYS A 81 -3.41 8.26 -14.87
N LYS A 82 -4.02 7.34 -15.63
CA LYS A 82 -3.53 5.96 -15.75
C LYS A 82 -2.15 5.88 -16.40
N ALA A 83 -1.93 6.68 -17.44
CA ALA A 83 -0.62 6.76 -18.09
C ALA A 83 0.45 7.33 -17.15
N ALA A 84 0.14 8.40 -16.42
CA ALA A 84 1.02 8.97 -15.40
C ALA A 84 1.33 7.97 -14.28
N ALA A 85 0.31 7.26 -13.76
CA ALA A 85 0.50 6.25 -12.73
C ALA A 85 1.45 5.13 -13.21
N ARG A 86 1.30 4.68 -14.47
CA ARG A 86 2.21 3.70 -15.08
C ARG A 86 3.64 4.24 -15.18
N GLU A 87 3.80 5.48 -15.60
CA GLU A 87 5.11 6.12 -15.71
C GLU A 87 5.80 6.20 -14.33
N PHE A 88 5.09 6.66 -13.30
CA PHE A 88 5.61 6.70 -11.94
C PHE A 88 5.98 5.30 -11.41
N ALA A 89 5.15 4.30 -11.63
CA ALA A 89 5.46 2.93 -11.25
C ALA A 89 6.74 2.44 -11.93
N THR A 90 6.91 2.71 -13.23
CA THR A 90 8.11 2.32 -13.98
C THR A 90 9.37 3.00 -13.41
N LYS A 91 9.27 4.27 -13.00
CA LYS A 91 10.39 5.01 -12.40
C LYS A 91 10.70 4.61 -10.95
N SER A 92 9.74 4.00 -10.26
CA SER A 92 9.90 3.57 -8.87
C SER A 92 10.51 2.17 -8.72
N PHE A 93 10.63 1.41 -9.79
CA PHE A 93 11.23 0.07 -9.72
C PHE A 93 12.73 0.15 -9.46
N VAL A 94 13.20 -0.66 -8.51
CA VAL A 94 14.61 -0.78 -8.17
C VAL A 94 15.12 -2.15 -8.62
N LEU A 95 16.07 -2.15 -9.54
CA LEU A 95 16.75 -3.38 -9.98
C LEU A 95 17.88 -3.70 -9.01
N LEU A 96 17.64 -4.59 -8.06
CA LEU A 96 18.61 -4.97 -7.03
C LEU A 96 19.70 -5.90 -7.58
N LYS A 97 19.34 -6.79 -8.51
CA LYS A 97 20.25 -7.80 -9.06
C LYS A 97 19.77 -8.29 -10.43
N ASN A 98 20.68 -8.39 -11.39
CA ASN A 98 20.41 -8.98 -12.71
C ASN A 98 21.65 -9.76 -13.21
N ASN A 99 22.06 -10.77 -12.46
CA ASN A 99 23.17 -11.63 -12.86
C ASN A 99 22.76 -12.47 -14.07
N ASN A 100 23.72 -12.76 -14.94
CA ASN A 100 23.52 -13.52 -16.18
C ASN A 100 22.51 -12.89 -17.16
N GLN A 101 22.16 -11.62 -16.99
CA GLN A 101 21.25 -10.87 -17.87
C GLN A 101 19.91 -11.60 -18.11
N VAL A 102 19.33 -12.17 -17.04
CA VAL A 102 18.01 -12.81 -17.07
C VAL A 102 16.91 -11.84 -17.46
N LEU A 103 17.05 -10.58 -17.06
CA LEU A 103 16.17 -9.49 -17.45
C LEU A 103 16.82 -8.65 -18.56
N PRO A 104 16.03 -8.12 -19.53
CA PRO A 104 14.57 -8.24 -19.66
C PRO A 104 14.13 -9.63 -20.14
N LEU A 105 12.92 -10.05 -19.72
CA LEU A 105 12.33 -11.32 -20.16
C LEU A 105 12.04 -11.27 -21.68
N LYS A 106 12.32 -12.37 -22.36
CA LYS A 106 11.90 -12.53 -23.76
C LYS A 106 10.42 -12.87 -23.83
N LYS A 107 9.70 -12.26 -24.76
CA LYS A 107 8.25 -12.54 -24.95
C LYS A 107 7.95 -13.99 -25.35
N THR A 108 8.93 -14.70 -25.88
CA THR A 108 8.83 -16.10 -26.28
C THR A 108 9.01 -17.09 -25.14
N ASN A 109 9.51 -16.66 -23.96
CA ASN A 109 9.66 -17.55 -22.82
C ASN A 109 8.30 -18.03 -22.31
N SER A 110 8.24 -19.31 -21.95
CA SER A 110 7.19 -19.80 -21.05
C SER A 110 7.52 -19.37 -19.62
N ILE A 111 6.56 -18.78 -18.93
CA ILE A 111 6.73 -18.19 -17.62
C ILE A 111 5.94 -18.99 -16.58
N ALA A 112 6.60 -19.52 -15.58
CA ALA A 112 5.96 -19.93 -14.34
C ALA A 112 5.81 -18.71 -13.44
N LEU A 113 4.62 -18.12 -13.40
CA LEU A 113 4.31 -17.03 -12.50
C LEU A 113 3.80 -17.60 -11.19
N VAL A 114 4.53 -17.41 -10.11
CA VAL A 114 4.21 -17.97 -8.79
C VAL A 114 4.26 -16.91 -7.70
N GLY A 115 3.65 -17.22 -6.58
CA GLY A 115 3.68 -16.34 -5.41
C GLY A 115 2.33 -15.74 -5.03
N PRO A 116 2.13 -15.44 -3.75
CA PRO A 116 0.86 -14.99 -3.21
C PRO A 116 0.45 -13.59 -3.69
N LEU A 117 1.37 -12.80 -4.22
CA LEU A 117 1.13 -11.46 -4.75
C LEU A 117 1.06 -11.41 -6.29
N ALA A 118 1.21 -12.54 -6.97
CA ALA A 118 1.23 -12.60 -8.44
C ALA A 118 -0.12 -12.25 -9.08
N ASP A 119 -1.23 -12.72 -8.50
CA ASP A 119 -2.60 -12.42 -8.91
C ASP A 119 -3.40 -11.90 -7.72
N ASN A 120 -2.93 -10.81 -7.13
CA ASN A 120 -3.51 -10.23 -5.92
C ASN A 120 -3.81 -8.75 -6.13
N LYS A 121 -5.09 -8.39 -6.19
CA LYS A 121 -5.54 -7.00 -6.35
C LYS A 121 -5.60 -6.25 -5.03
N SER A 122 -5.97 -6.91 -3.95
CA SER A 122 -6.26 -6.28 -2.67
C SER A 122 -5.05 -5.58 -2.04
N ASN A 123 -3.83 -6.01 -2.41
CA ASN A 123 -2.58 -5.43 -1.90
C ASN A 123 -1.89 -4.45 -2.87
N MET A 124 -2.48 -4.19 -4.06
CA MET A 124 -1.84 -3.33 -5.07
C MET A 124 -1.88 -1.84 -4.73
N LEU A 125 -2.81 -1.39 -3.90
CA LEU A 125 -3.01 0.03 -3.62
C LEU A 125 -2.21 0.55 -2.41
N GLY A 126 -1.67 -0.33 -1.60
CA GLY A 126 -1.03 0.04 -0.35
C GLY A 126 -2.02 0.42 0.76
N THR A 127 -1.48 0.69 1.95
CA THR A 127 -2.27 0.91 3.18
C THR A 127 -3.02 2.24 3.21
N TRP A 128 -2.55 3.28 2.50
CA TRP A 128 -3.12 4.63 2.54
C TRP A 128 -4.20 4.89 1.48
N ALA A 129 -4.66 3.86 0.80
CA ALA A 129 -5.68 3.97 -0.24
C ALA A 129 -7.11 3.89 0.35
N VAL A 130 -7.48 4.81 1.24
CA VAL A 130 -8.75 4.81 2.00
C VAL A 130 -9.99 4.71 1.11
N SER A 131 -10.01 5.45 -0.01
CA SER A 131 -11.14 5.45 -0.97
C SER A 131 -10.81 4.70 -2.26
N GLY A 132 -9.70 3.95 -2.29
CA GLY A 132 -9.29 3.20 -3.47
C GLY A 132 -10.14 1.95 -3.68
N ASN A 133 -10.42 1.64 -4.95
CA ASN A 133 -11.06 0.40 -5.35
C ASN A 133 -10.02 -0.57 -5.90
N SER A 134 -9.62 -1.55 -5.10
CA SER A 134 -8.61 -2.55 -5.48
C SER A 134 -9.04 -3.42 -6.66
N GLU A 135 -10.35 -3.57 -6.92
CA GLU A 135 -10.83 -4.33 -8.08
C GLU A 135 -10.40 -3.74 -9.42
N LEU A 136 -10.09 -2.44 -9.43
CA LEU A 136 -9.56 -1.74 -10.61
C LEU A 136 -8.04 -1.87 -10.78
N ALA A 137 -7.35 -2.45 -9.81
CA ALA A 137 -5.92 -2.68 -9.90
C ALA A 137 -5.58 -3.80 -10.90
N ILE A 138 -4.43 -3.67 -11.52
CA ILE A 138 -3.91 -4.66 -12.49
C ILE A 138 -2.80 -5.46 -11.80
N PRO A 139 -3.05 -6.71 -11.38
CA PRO A 139 -2.03 -7.55 -10.78
C PRO A 139 -0.97 -7.98 -11.82
N VAL A 140 0.15 -8.52 -11.34
CA VAL A 140 1.29 -8.89 -12.21
C VAL A 140 0.87 -9.88 -13.30
N LEU A 141 0.05 -10.86 -12.97
CA LEU A 141 -0.50 -11.82 -13.97
C LEU A 141 -1.19 -11.11 -15.13
N GLN A 142 -2.10 -10.17 -14.81
CA GLN A 142 -2.81 -9.41 -15.84
C GLN A 142 -1.86 -8.45 -16.57
N GLY A 143 -0.91 -7.85 -15.85
CA GLY A 143 0.10 -6.97 -16.43
C GLY A 143 0.99 -7.68 -17.47
N LEU A 144 1.44 -8.90 -17.19
CA LEU A 144 2.20 -9.72 -18.13
C LEU A 144 1.38 -10.10 -19.37
N LYS A 145 0.11 -10.50 -19.19
CA LYS A 145 -0.81 -10.76 -20.31
C LYS A 145 -0.98 -9.52 -21.18
N ASN A 146 -1.20 -8.37 -20.58
CA ASN A 146 -1.35 -7.09 -21.30
C ASN A 146 -0.06 -6.68 -22.04
N ALA A 147 1.11 -7.11 -21.56
CA ALA A 147 2.39 -6.90 -22.22
C ALA A 147 2.67 -7.88 -23.37
N GLY A 148 1.76 -8.82 -23.62
CA GLY A 148 1.85 -9.80 -24.71
C GLY A 148 2.53 -11.10 -24.34
N ALA A 149 2.71 -11.42 -23.06
CA ALA A 149 3.14 -12.75 -22.65
C ALA A 149 1.97 -13.75 -22.83
N SER A 150 2.15 -14.74 -23.69
CA SER A 150 1.08 -15.68 -24.06
C SER A 150 1.19 -17.05 -23.37
N ASN A 151 2.36 -17.40 -22.87
CA ASN A 151 2.61 -18.70 -22.25
C ASN A 151 2.93 -18.52 -20.77
N ILE A 152 1.89 -18.28 -19.96
CA ILE A 152 1.99 -18.08 -18.51
C ILE A 152 1.29 -19.23 -17.80
N LEU A 153 2.04 -19.98 -17.00
CA LEU A 153 1.54 -20.96 -16.06
C LEU A 153 1.51 -20.31 -14.68
N TYR A 154 0.41 -20.40 -13.96
CA TYR A 154 0.23 -19.73 -12.67
C TYR A 154 0.01 -20.73 -11.54
N ALA A 155 0.63 -20.47 -10.38
CA ALA A 155 0.33 -21.10 -9.11
C ALA A 155 0.51 -20.11 -7.96
N LYS A 156 -0.35 -20.16 -6.94
CA LYS A 156 -0.23 -19.32 -5.74
C LYS A 156 1.04 -19.66 -4.94
N GLY A 157 1.33 -20.93 -4.76
CA GLY A 157 2.56 -21.47 -4.19
C GLY A 157 2.72 -21.30 -2.68
N ALA A 158 2.21 -20.23 -2.09
CA ALA A 158 2.23 -19.96 -0.66
C ALA A 158 1.15 -18.93 -0.30
N ASN A 159 0.81 -18.82 0.98
CA ASN A 159 0.12 -17.65 1.52
C ASN A 159 1.11 -16.49 1.74
N ILE A 160 0.61 -15.26 1.87
CA ILE A 160 1.47 -14.14 2.30
C ILE A 160 2.02 -14.44 3.69
N SER A 161 1.19 -14.97 4.58
CA SER A 161 1.55 -15.50 5.89
C SER A 161 0.59 -16.63 6.25
N ASP A 162 1.06 -17.64 6.95
CA ASP A 162 0.24 -18.75 7.46
C ASP A 162 -0.27 -18.48 8.89
N ASP A 163 0.12 -17.37 9.50
CA ASP A 163 -0.32 -16.96 10.82
C ASP A 163 -1.76 -16.44 10.78
N THR A 164 -2.72 -17.27 11.24
CA THR A 164 -4.15 -16.97 11.25
C THR A 164 -4.52 -15.85 12.21
N LEU A 165 -3.80 -15.70 13.33
CA LEU A 165 -4.03 -14.62 14.29
C LEU A 165 -3.55 -13.28 13.71
N TYR A 166 -2.40 -13.31 13.07
CA TYR A 166 -1.87 -12.14 12.37
C TYR A 166 -2.77 -11.74 11.20
N ALA A 167 -3.26 -12.70 10.41
CA ALA A 167 -4.20 -12.43 9.33
C ALA A 167 -5.48 -11.74 9.85
N LYS A 168 -6.05 -12.18 10.96
CA LYS A 168 -7.21 -11.53 11.59
C LYS A 168 -6.91 -10.09 12.00
N LYS A 169 -5.71 -9.82 12.54
CA LYS A 169 -5.28 -8.49 12.96
C LYS A 169 -5.08 -7.54 11.75
N ILE A 170 -4.54 -8.04 10.66
CA ILE A 170 -4.25 -7.25 9.45
C ILE A 170 -5.52 -7.00 8.62
N ASN A 171 -6.48 -7.91 8.63
CA ASN A 171 -7.67 -7.85 7.78
C ASN A 171 -8.79 -6.93 8.34
N VAL A 172 -8.47 -5.94 9.14
CA VAL A 172 -9.47 -5.04 9.76
C VAL A 172 -10.24 -4.23 8.72
N PHE A 173 -9.54 -3.76 7.68
CA PHE A 173 -10.12 -2.92 6.61
C PHE A 173 -10.32 -3.70 5.29
N GLY A 174 -10.55 -5.00 5.38
CA GLY A 174 -10.72 -5.88 4.23
C GLY A 174 -9.66 -6.98 4.16
N THR A 175 -9.92 -8.00 3.36
CA THR A 175 -9.02 -9.14 3.25
C THR A 175 -7.72 -8.76 2.54
N ARG A 176 -6.64 -8.68 3.28
CA ARG A 176 -5.26 -8.45 2.78
C ARG A 176 -4.45 -9.74 2.78
N ILE A 177 -4.64 -10.57 3.81
CA ILE A 177 -4.06 -11.91 3.89
C ILE A 177 -5.20 -12.91 3.77
N ASP A 178 -5.26 -13.58 2.63
CA ASP A 178 -6.19 -14.66 2.34
C ASP A 178 -5.45 -16.00 2.52
N ILE A 179 -5.86 -16.75 3.54
CA ILE A 179 -5.29 -18.06 3.84
C ILE A 179 -6.03 -19.11 3.03
N ASP A 180 -5.29 -19.75 2.13
CA ASP A 180 -5.80 -20.83 1.28
C ASP A 180 -6.25 -22.03 2.12
N LYS A 181 -7.27 -22.74 1.64
CA LYS A 181 -7.77 -23.95 2.31
C LYS A 181 -6.86 -25.15 2.11
N ARG A 182 -6.02 -25.13 1.07
CA ARG A 182 -5.02 -26.18 0.79
C ARG A 182 -3.88 -26.07 1.82
N SER A 183 -3.24 -27.18 2.06
CA SER A 183 -2.03 -27.19 2.89
C SER A 183 -0.88 -26.43 2.22
N ALA A 184 0.07 -25.97 3.00
CA ALA A 184 1.28 -25.34 2.47
C ALA A 184 2.05 -26.26 1.52
N GLN A 185 2.05 -27.58 1.78
CA GLN A 185 2.70 -28.55 0.93
C GLN A 185 2.02 -28.70 -0.43
N GLU A 186 0.69 -28.80 -0.47
CA GLU A 186 -0.05 -28.89 -1.74
C GLU A 186 0.19 -27.65 -2.63
N MET A 187 0.19 -26.45 -2.03
CA MET A 187 0.49 -25.23 -2.78
C MET A 187 1.94 -25.21 -3.31
N LEU A 188 2.87 -25.70 -2.49
CA LEU A 188 4.29 -25.77 -2.86
C LEU A 188 4.51 -26.75 -4.01
N ASP A 189 3.91 -27.94 -3.93
CA ASP A 189 4.02 -28.99 -4.95
C ASP A 189 3.44 -28.49 -6.30
N GLU A 190 2.30 -27.80 -6.28
CA GLU A 190 1.72 -27.16 -7.47
C GLU A 190 2.70 -26.14 -8.08
N ALA A 191 3.29 -25.28 -7.25
CA ALA A 191 4.24 -24.26 -7.72
C ALA A 191 5.49 -24.89 -8.36
N VAL A 192 6.03 -25.92 -7.76
CA VAL A 192 7.18 -26.67 -8.31
C VAL A 192 6.81 -27.37 -9.61
N ALA A 193 5.63 -27.98 -9.67
CA ALA A 193 5.14 -28.62 -10.90
C ALA A 193 4.99 -27.62 -12.05
N VAL A 194 4.44 -26.42 -11.77
CA VAL A 194 4.33 -25.32 -12.73
C VAL A 194 5.73 -24.82 -13.14
N ALA A 195 6.64 -24.64 -12.20
CA ALA A 195 8.00 -24.18 -12.44
C ALA A 195 8.78 -25.14 -13.38
N ASN A 196 8.65 -26.44 -13.17
CA ASN A 196 9.34 -27.44 -14.00
C ASN A 196 8.89 -27.43 -15.47
N ARG A 197 7.68 -26.95 -15.76
CA ARG A 197 7.10 -26.88 -17.11
C ARG A 197 7.41 -25.58 -17.85
N ALA A 198 8.09 -24.64 -17.22
CA ALA A 198 8.39 -23.32 -17.80
C ALA A 198 9.89 -23.13 -18.05
N ASP A 199 10.25 -22.17 -18.89
CA ASP A 199 11.62 -21.78 -19.16
C ASP A 199 12.18 -20.93 -18.02
N ILE A 200 11.33 -20.09 -17.42
CA ILE A 200 11.73 -19.13 -16.39
C ILE A 200 10.64 -19.00 -15.32
N ILE A 201 11.06 -18.78 -14.09
CA ILE A 201 10.18 -18.56 -12.95
C ILE A 201 10.16 -17.07 -12.63
N VAL A 202 8.97 -16.50 -12.44
CA VAL A 202 8.75 -15.18 -11.87
C VAL A 202 7.98 -15.36 -10.57
N ALA A 203 8.64 -15.15 -9.45
CA ALA A 203 8.02 -15.25 -8.13
C ALA A 203 7.69 -13.87 -7.59
N VAL A 204 6.41 -13.61 -7.31
CA VAL A 204 5.90 -12.34 -6.79
C VAL A 204 5.57 -12.50 -5.31
N ILE A 205 6.39 -11.90 -4.48
CA ILE A 205 6.44 -12.10 -3.04
C ILE A 205 6.49 -10.76 -2.31
N GLY A 206 6.40 -10.79 -0.99
CA GLY A 206 6.55 -9.60 -0.16
C GLY A 206 5.50 -9.51 0.95
N GLU A 207 5.10 -8.30 1.26
CA GLU A 207 4.17 -7.98 2.34
C GLU A 207 2.76 -7.67 1.82
N ALA A 208 1.74 -7.94 2.64
CA ALA A 208 0.42 -7.36 2.44
C ALA A 208 0.47 -5.84 2.71
N SER A 209 -0.43 -5.08 2.10
CA SER A 209 -0.49 -3.62 2.23
C SER A 209 -0.53 -3.13 3.67
N GLU A 210 -1.29 -3.81 4.53
CA GLU A 210 -1.45 -3.45 5.94
C GLU A 210 -0.30 -3.96 6.84
N MET A 211 0.72 -4.62 6.29
CA MET A 211 1.92 -5.01 7.04
C MET A 211 2.91 -3.85 7.21
N SER A 212 2.71 -2.75 6.50
CA SER A 212 3.46 -1.49 6.64
C SER A 212 2.47 -0.32 6.71
N GLY A 213 2.89 0.80 7.32
CA GLY A 213 2.07 1.99 7.50
C GLY A 213 1.69 2.24 8.95
N GLU A 214 0.64 3.03 9.18
CA GLU A 214 0.18 3.41 10.50
C GLU A 214 -0.26 2.18 11.32
N SER A 215 0.13 2.15 12.59
CA SER A 215 -0.16 1.05 13.53
C SER A 215 0.43 -0.31 13.14
N SER A 216 1.29 -0.37 12.13
CA SER A 216 1.94 -1.59 11.68
C SER A 216 3.43 -1.56 12.04
N SER A 217 3.82 -2.33 13.05
CA SER A 217 5.22 -2.47 13.44
C SER A 217 5.67 -3.93 13.34
N ARG A 218 6.91 -4.13 12.92
CA ARG A 218 7.57 -5.43 12.86
C ARG A 218 8.95 -5.32 13.47
N SER A 219 9.27 -6.19 14.41
CA SER A 219 10.61 -6.31 14.97
C SER A 219 11.59 -7.00 14.02
N ARG A 220 11.08 -7.83 13.11
CA ARG A 220 11.83 -8.49 12.04
C ARG A 220 11.27 -8.04 10.70
N ILE A 221 12.14 -7.64 9.79
CA ILE A 221 11.81 -7.17 8.44
C ILE A 221 12.11 -8.22 7.37
N ASP A 222 12.08 -9.49 7.76
CA ASP A 222 12.26 -10.61 6.85
C ASP A 222 11.01 -10.82 5.98
N ILE A 223 11.20 -11.45 4.83
CA ILE A 223 10.10 -12.02 4.06
C ILE A 223 9.39 -13.07 4.93
N PRO A 224 8.04 -13.16 4.92
CA PRO A 224 7.32 -14.20 5.65
C PRO A 224 7.81 -15.61 5.32
N GLU A 225 7.88 -16.49 6.33
CA GLU A 225 8.51 -17.81 6.23
C GLU A 225 7.89 -18.71 5.17
N SER A 226 6.55 -18.66 5.01
CA SER A 226 5.83 -19.38 3.94
C SER A 226 6.41 -19.08 2.56
N GLN A 227 6.76 -17.84 2.31
CA GLN A 227 7.34 -17.40 1.04
C GLN A 227 8.82 -17.74 0.92
N ILE A 228 9.58 -17.76 2.02
CA ILE A 228 10.97 -18.24 2.03
C ILE A 228 11.03 -19.71 1.62
N ASN A 229 10.11 -20.54 2.13
CA ASN A 229 10.02 -21.95 1.79
C ASN A 229 9.68 -22.13 0.30
N LEU A 230 8.77 -21.32 -0.24
CA LEU A 230 8.49 -21.28 -1.68
C LEU A 230 9.75 -20.97 -2.49
N ILE A 231 10.49 -19.93 -2.15
CA ILE A 231 11.71 -19.54 -2.87
C ILE A 231 12.75 -20.66 -2.85
N LYS A 232 12.95 -21.29 -1.67
CA LYS A 232 13.89 -22.40 -1.53
C LYS A 232 13.53 -23.57 -2.45
N ALA A 233 12.25 -23.95 -2.52
CA ALA A 233 11.78 -25.03 -3.38
C ALA A 233 11.91 -24.67 -4.87
N LEU A 234 11.54 -23.46 -5.26
CA LEU A 234 11.70 -22.98 -6.63
C LEU A 234 13.16 -22.97 -7.08
N LYS A 235 14.09 -22.57 -6.19
CA LYS A 235 15.53 -22.59 -6.47
C LYS A 235 16.05 -24.00 -6.75
N GLN A 236 15.50 -25.03 -6.11
CA GLN A 236 15.90 -26.41 -6.32
C GLN A 236 15.58 -26.96 -7.72
N THR A 237 14.64 -26.30 -8.44
CA THR A 237 14.32 -26.67 -9.83
C THR A 237 15.44 -26.37 -10.80
N GLY A 238 16.44 -25.56 -10.41
CA GLY A 238 17.56 -25.15 -11.28
C GLY A 238 17.16 -24.16 -12.38
N LYS A 239 15.89 -23.77 -12.49
CA LYS A 239 15.41 -22.81 -13.50
C LYS A 239 15.84 -21.39 -13.16
N PRO A 240 16.03 -20.51 -14.17
CA PRO A 240 16.22 -19.09 -13.92
C PRO A 240 15.06 -18.54 -13.10
N LEU A 241 15.37 -17.81 -12.03
CA LEU A 241 14.40 -17.30 -11.06
C LEU A 241 14.50 -15.77 -10.97
N VAL A 242 13.40 -15.09 -11.25
CA VAL A 242 13.21 -13.65 -11.03
C VAL A 242 12.33 -13.46 -9.81
N LEU A 243 12.79 -12.67 -8.84
CA LEU A 243 11.99 -12.26 -7.69
C LEU A 243 11.44 -10.85 -7.91
N VAL A 244 10.14 -10.71 -7.82
CA VAL A 244 9.44 -9.43 -7.74
C VAL A 244 8.99 -9.24 -6.30
N ILE A 245 9.54 -8.21 -5.63
CA ILE A 245 9.28 -7.97 -4.21
C ILE A 245 8.35 -6.77 -4.09
N MET A 246 7.20 -6.99 -3.48
CA MET A 246 6.22 -5.96 -3.17
C MET A 246 6.26 -5.66 -1.67
N SER A 247 6.61 -4.43 -1.30
CA SER A 247 6.70 -4.03 0.10
C SER A 247 6.63 -2.53 0.27
N GLY A 248 6.10 -2.09 1.39
CA GLY A 248 6.14 -0.68 1.83
C GLY A 248 7.41 -0.31 2.58
N ARG A 249 8.39 -1.23 2.69
CA ARG A 249 9.67 -1.05 3.37
C ARG A 249 10.77 -1.90 2.73
N PRO A 250 12.06 -1.61 2.93
CA PRO A 250 13.13 -2.54 2.59
C PRO A 250 12.99 -3.82 3.41
N LEU A 251 13.02 -4.97 2.73
CA LEU A 251 13.00 -6.30 3.37
C LEU A 251 14.38 -6.92 3.29
N THR A 252 14.73 -7.73 4.29
CA THR A 252 15.91 -8.60 4.23
C THR A 252 15.62 -9.81 3.34
N LEU A 253 16.61 -10.18 2.50
CA LEU A 253 16.55 -11.25 1.49
C LEU A 253 17.51 -12.37 1.84
#